data_d27e9ebc07a576280cee4706f6c9d63c
#
_entry.id   d27e9ebc07a576280cee4706f6c9d63c
#
_cell.length_a   1.000
_cell.length_b   1.000
_cell.length_c   1.000
_cell.angle_alpha   90.00
_cell.angle_beta   90.00
_cell.angle_gamma   90.00
#
_symmetry.space_group_name_H-M   'P 1'
#
loop_
_entity.id
_entity.type
_entity.pdbx_description
1 polymer ?
#
loop_
_entity_poly.entity_id
_entity_poly.type
_entity_poly.pdbx_seq_one_letter_code
_entity_poly.pdbx_strand_id
1 'polypeptide(L)'
;MNPHLNKLQPYPFEKLARLKQGVCPPADKPHIALSIGEPQHPTPKLIGDALIAHLSGLGNYPATKGIAPLRLAIAEWLCVRFRLPAGAVDPERQVLPVNGTREALFAFAQCVVDPAPKPLVAMPNPFYQIYEGAALLAGAKPYFLNTTKETGFLPDFDAVPDDVWARCQLLYICSPGNPTGAVISEAVLCRLVELAERFDFVIASDECYSELYADEANPPPGLLQAAYAMGNTDFKRCVVFHSLSKRSNAPGLRSGFVAGDAAILEKFLLYRTYHGCALSLPIQQASLAAWRDEAHVVANRGLYRQKFVAVVEIMRNVLEVEIPPAGFYLWLNVSRLGLDGEAFARGLFAAQNVTVLPGGYLSREAHGINPGHDYVRMALVASLDECIDAANRIKEFVEGL
;
A
#
# COMPACT_ATOMS: atom_id res chain seq x y z
N MET A 1 9.59 22.42 -19.58
CA MET A 1 9.16 21.51 -18.48
C MET A 1 9.00 20.12 -19.06
N ASN A 2 9.13 19.08 -18.23
CA ASN A 2 8.92 17.69 -18.65
C ASN A 2 7.48 17.50 -19.16
N PRO A 3 7.26 17.15 -20.44
CA PRO A 3 5.91 17.01 -21.00
C PRO A 3 5.10 15.87 -20.37
N HIS A 4 5.76 14.91 -19.72
CA HIS A 4 5.10 13.82 -19.03
C HIS A 4 4.30 14.29 -17.80
N LEU A 5 4.61 15.46 -17.22
CA LEU A 5 3.81 16.05 -16.13
C LEU A 5 2.36 16.30 -16.54
N ASN A 6 2.11 16.60 -17.83
CA ASN A 6 0.75 16.81 -18.34
C ASN A 6 -0.08 15.52 -18.42
N LYS A 7 0.54 14.34 -18.23
CA LYS A 7 -0.14 13.05 -18.21
C LYS A 7 -0.64 12.68 -16.81
N LEU A 8 -0.14 13.36 -15.77
CA LEU A 8 -0.55 13.09 -14.38
C LEU A 8 -2.00 13.52 -14.16
N GLN A 9 -2.75 12.66 -13.49
CA GLN A 9 -4.14 12.97 -13.11
C GLN A 9 -4.18 13.76 -11.79
N PRO A 10 -5.22 14.59 -11.57
CA PRO A 10 -5.46 15.18 -10.25
C PRO A 10 -5.51 14.09 -9.17
N TYR A 11 -4.91 14.39 -8.03
CA TYR A 11 -4.85 13.41 -6.93
C TYR A 11 -6.25 13.08 -6.41
N PRO A 12 -6.54 11.83 -5.98
CA PRO A 12 -7.89 11.40 -5.58
C PRO A 12 -8.56 12.31 -4.55
N PHE A 13 -7.80 12.84 -3.60
CA PHE A 13 -8.33 13.74 -2.58
C PHE A 13 -8.68 15.15 -3.09
N GLU A 14 -8.03 15.61 -4.15
CA GLU A 14 -8.44 16.83 -4.85
C GLU A 14 -9.77 16.63 -5.58
N LYS A 15 -9.93 15.48 -6.25
CA LYS A 15 -11.20 15.10 -6.90
C LYS A 15 -12.31 15.01 -5.84
N LEU A 16 -12.05 14.38 -4.69
CA LEU A 16 -13.00 14.28 -3.59
C LEU A 16 -13.37 15.64 -3.01
N ALA A 17 -12.42 16.54 -2.86
CA ALA A 17 -12.71 17.93 -2.41
C ALA A 17 -13.62 18.66 -3.39
N ARG A 18 -13.40 18.51 -4.70
CA ARG A 18 -14.27 19.08 -5.75
C ARG A 18 -15.66 18.45 -5.74
N LEU A 19 -15.78 17.13 -5.55
CA LEU A 19 -17.05 16.40 -5.43
C LEU A 19 -17.94 16.96 -4.32
N LYS A 20 -17.32 17.34 -3.19
CA LYS A 20 -18.02 17.87 -2.01
C LYS A 20 -18.29 19.39 -2.11
N GLN A 21 -17.74 20.09 -3.11
CA GLN A 21 -17.89 21.52 -3.25
C GLN A 21 -19.37 21.92 -3.38
N GLY A 22 -19.80 22.92 -2.59
CA GLY A 22 -21.19 23.42 -2.57
C GLY A 22 -22.19 22.50 -1.86
N VAL A 23 -21.74 21.40 -1.24
CA VAL A 23 -22.58 20.53 -0.40
C VAL A 23 -22.48 20.99 1.05
N CYS A 24 -23.63 21.23 1.69
CA CYS A 24 -23.72 21.59 3.11
C CYS A 24 -24.30 20.38 3.87
N PRO A 25 -23.47 19.61 4.61
CA PRO A 25 -23.95 18.50 5.40
C PRO A 25 -24.70 18.98 6.65
N PRO A 26 -25.47 18.12 7.34
CA PRO A 26 -26.18 18.47 8.59
C PRO A 26 -25.22 19.01 9.66
N ALA A 27 -25.56 20.16 10.24
CA ALA A 27 -24.72 20.81 11.24
C ALA A 27 -24.72 20.11 12.61
N ASP A 28 -25.72 19.32 12.89
CA ASP A 28 -25.89 18.53 14.10
C ASP A 28 -25.14 17.19 14.07
N LYS A 29 -24.62 16.76 12.91
CA LYS A 29 -23.83 15.55 12.76
C LYS A 29 -22.34 15.89 12.64
N PRO A 30 -21.46 15.51 13.60
CA PRO A 30 -20.02 15.69 13.48
C PRO A 30 -19.48 15.02 12.22
N HIS A 31 -18.47 15.64 11.58
CA HIS A 31 -17.86 15.06 10.40
C HIS A 31 -17.00 13.83 10.73
N ILE A 32 -17.24 12.71 10.04
CA ILE A 32 -16.41 11.50 10.14
C ILE A 32 -15.71 11.26 8.81
N ALA A 33 -14.37 11.28 8.83
CA ALA A 33 -13.54 11.12 7.63
C ALA A 33 -12.99 9.70 7.53
N LEU A 34 -13.55 8.89 6.62
CA LEU A 34 -13.12 7.52 6.34
C LEU A 34 -12.54 7.35 4.93
N SER A 35 -12.17 8.47 4.27
CA SER A 35 -11.61 8.47 2.92
C SER A 35 -10.09 8.28 2.88
N ILE A 36 -9.36 8.80 3.89
CA ILE A 36 -7.90 8.80 3.93
C ILE A 36 -7.41 7.62 4.77
N GLY A 37 -6.54 6.79 4.18
CA GLY A 37 -5.91 5.66 4.88
C GLY A 37 -4.72 6.09 5.74
N GLU A 38 -4.95 7.02 6.67
CA GLU A 38 -3.96 7.48 7.64
C GLU A 38 -4.33 6.92 9.02
N PRO A 39 -3.50 6.00 9.60
CA PRO A 39 -3.75 5.48 10.93
C PRO A 39 -3.91 6.57 11.99
N GLN A 40 -4.94 6.45 12.81
CA GLN A 40 -5.25 7.40 13.89
C GLN A 40 -5.05 6.80 15.29
N HIS A 41 -4.65 5.54 15.40
CA HIS A 41 -4.20 4.99 16.67
C HIS A 41 -2.93 5.71 17.14
N PRO A 42 -2.70 5.87 18.45
CA PRO A 42 -1.49 6.49 18.97
C PRO A 42 -0.22 5.77 18.48
N THR A 43 0.79 6.55 18.09
CA THR A 43 2.11 5.99 17.83
C THR A 43 2.67 5.35 19.11
N PRO A 44 3.20 4.14 19.08
CA PRO A 44 3.75 3.45 20.25
C PRO A 44 4.80 4.27 20.98
N LYS A 45 4.69 4.34 22.31
CA LYS A 45 5.56 5.16 23.17
C LYS A 45 7.05 4.86 22.95
N LEU A 46 7.42 3.60 22.75
CA LEU A 46 8.80 3.19 22.49
C LEU A 46 9.44 3.89 21.28
N ILE A 47 8.64 4.21 20.25
CA ILE A 47 9.10 4.92 19.05
C ILE A 47 9.40 6.39 19.39
N GLY A 48 8.48 7.05 20.12
CA GLY A 48 8.64 8.41 20.56
C GLY A 48 9.82 8.58 21.52
N ASP A 49 9.96 7.68 22.49
CA ASP A 49 11.07 7.68 23.44
C ASP A 49 12.42 7.52 22.75
N ALA A 50 12.53 6.58 21.80
CA ALA A 50 13.75 6.37 21.02
C ALA A 50 14.10 7.60 20.17
N LEU A 51 13.10 8.24 19.54
CA LEU A 51 13.28 9.48 18.79
C LEU A 51 13.86 10.60 19.68
N ILE A 52 13.25 10.84 20.83
CA ILE A 52 13.65 11.88 21.78
C ILE A 52 15.06 11.63 22.31
N ALA A 53 15.38 10.40 22.69
CA ALA A 53 16.68 10.01 23.23
C ALA A 53 17.85 10.26 22.24
N HIS A 54 17.57 10.34 20.93
CA HIS A 54 18.60 10.47 19.90
C HIS A 54 18.54 11.79 19.13
N LEU A 55 17.83 12.82 19.62
CA LEU A 55 17.73 14.13 18.96
C LEU A 55 19.09 14.79 18.71
N SER A 56 20.10 14.50 19.53
CA SER A 56 21.48 14.99 19.29
C SER A 56 22.07 14.57 17.95
N GLY A 57 21.54 13.49 17.35
CA GLY A 57 21.92 13.03 16.01
C GLY A 57 21.54 13.98 14.86
N LEU A 58 20.73 15.03 15.13
CA LEU A 58 20.36 16.05 14.13
C LEU A 58 21.55 16.88 13.64
N GLY A 59 22.65 16.94 14.40
CA GLY A 59 23.86 17.66 14.03
C GLY A 59 24.70 17.01 12.92
N ASN A 60 24.34 15.81 12.46
CA ASN A 60 25.13 15.07 11.49
C ASN A 60 24.32 14.70 10.25
N TYR A 61 24.95 14.79 9.07
CA TYR A 61 24.35 14.23 7.85
C TYR A 61 24.27 12.71 7.95
N PRO A 62 23.09 12.12 7.71
CA PRO A 62 22.96 10.67 7.67
C PRO A 62 23.52 10.10 6.36
N ALA A 63 24.12 8.91 6.41
CA ALA A 63 24.43 8.15 5.21
C ALA A 63 23.16 7.64 4.54
N THR A 64 23.07 7.73 3.21
CA THR A 64 21.89 7.24 2.43
C THR A 64 21.62 5.76 2.68
N LYS A 65 22.67 4.97 2.89
CA LYS A 65 22.57 3.53 3.19
C LYS A 65 21.91 3.24 4.55
N GLY A 66 21.87 4.21 5.46
CA GLY A 66 21.39 4.05 6.83
C GLY A 66 22.40 3.32 7.74
N ILE A 67 22.09 3.26 9.05
CA ILE A 67 22.95 2.63 10.06
C ILE A 67 22.88 1.11 9.98
N ALA A 68 24.01 0.44 10.20
CA ALA A 68 24.10 -1.03 10.16
C ALA A 68 23.13 -1.75 11.16
N PRO A 69 22.96 -1.27 12.41
CA PRO A 69 22.01 -1.89 13.33
C PRO A 69 20.56 -1.90 12.83
N LEU A 70 20.13 -0.85 12.11
CA LEU A 70 18.78 -0.79 11.53
C LEU A 70 18.63 -1.80 10.39
N ARG A 71 19.63 -1.86 9.48
CA ARG A 71 19.60 -2.84 8.38
C ARG A 71 19.58 -4.28 8.90
N LEU A 72 20.38 -4.56 9.92
CA LEU A 72 20.42 -5.88 10.57
C LEU A 72 19.05 -6.24 11.18
N ALA A 73 18.45 -5.33 11.96
CA ALA A 73 17.14 -5.57 12.55
C ALA A 73 16.04 -5.82 11.50
N ILE A 74 16.10 -5.11 10.38
CA ILE A 74 15.18 -5.32 9.25
C ILE A 74 15.42 -6.70 8.61
N ALA A 75 16.66 -7.09 8.36
CA ALA A 75 16.98 -8.41 7.79
C ALA A 75 16.54 -9.55 8.71
N GLU A 76 16.78 -9.42 10.00
CA GLU A 76 16.31 -10.39 11.03
C GLU A 76 14.78 -10.47 11.04
N TRP A 77 14.09 -9.31 11.02
CA TRP A 77 12.63 -9.26 10.98
C TRP A 77 12.07 -9.94 9.71
N LEU A 78 12.65 -9.69 8.53
CA LEU A 78 12.23 -10.36 7.30
C LEU A 78 12.39 -11.88 7.40
N CYS A 79 13.52 -12.35 7.93
CA CYS A 79 13.76 -13.78 8.09
C CYS A 79 12.73 -14.44 9.01
N VAL A 80 12.43 -13.82 10.16
CA VAL A 80 11.44 -14.35 11.12
C VAL A 80 10.03 -14.28 10.53
N ARG A 81 9.63 -13.11 10.03
CA ARG A 81 8.26 -12.84 9.56
C ARG A 81 7.86 -13.70 8.36
N PHE A 82 8.76 -13.90 7.42
CA PHE A 82 8.50 -14.66 6.19
C PHE A 82 9.12 -16.07 6.21
N ARG A 83 9.51 -16.57 7.39
CA ARG A 83 10.01 -17.93 7.59
C ARG A 83 11.21 -18.27 6.70
N LEU A 84 12.06 -17.27 6.43
CA LEU A 84 13.33 -17.48 5.75
C LEU A 84 14.37 -18.00 6.74
N PRO A 85 15.38 -18.76 6.29
CA PRO A 85 16.50 -19.14 7.16
C PRO A 85 17.21 -17.92 7.74
N ALA A 86 17.74 -18.05 8.93
CA ALA A 86 18.54 -16.99 9.54
C ALA A 86 19.73 -16.64 8.63
N GLY A 87 19.90 -15.35 8.35
CA GLY A 87 20.95 -14.86 7.45
C GLY A 87 20.63 -15.00 5.95
N ALA A 88 19.42 -15.42 5.56
CA ALA A 88 19.01 -15.48 4.16
C ALA A 88 18.95 -14.10 3.50
N VAL A 89 18.77 -13.04 4.28
CA VAL A 89 18.79 -11.65 3.82
C VAL A 89 20.08 -10.99 4.29
N ASP A 90 20.94 -10.54 3.36
CA ASP A 90 22.19 -9.84 3.67
C ASP A 90 21.89 -8.36 4.03
N PRO A 91 22.09 -7.93 5.29
CA PRO A 91 21.81 -6.56 5.72
C PRO A 91 22.69 -5.51 5.06
N GLU A 92 23.84 -5.91 4.52
CA GLU A 92 24.76 -4.99 3.87
C GLU A 92 24.43 -4.74 2.39
N ARG A 93 23.80 -5.69 1.71
CA ARG A 93 23.59 -5.64 0.26
C ARG A 93 22.12 -5.65 -0.14
N GLN A 94 21.25 -6.22 0.69
CA GLN A 94 19.86 -6.52 0.36
C GLN A 94 18.84 -5.72 1.17
N VAL A 95 19.27 -4.75 1.97
CA VAL A 95 18.38 -3.90 2.79
C VAL A 95 18.77 -2.43 2.66
N LEU A 96 17.78 -1.58 2.38
CA LEU A 96 17.97 -0.13 2.27
C LEU A 96 16.82 0.62 2.99
N PRO A 97 17.08 1.28 4.12
CA PRO A 97 16.11 2.18 4.76
C PRO A 97 15.75 3.36 3.85
N VAL A 98 14.46 3.76 3.88
CA VAL A 98 13.91 4.81 3.01
C VAL A 98 12.99 5.76 3.76
N ASN A 99 12.78 6.98 3.24
CA ASN A 99 11.93 8.03 3.82
C ASN A 99 10.42 7.75 3.62
N GLY A 100 10.01 6.50 3.95
CA GLY A 100 8.70 5.94 3.67
C GLY A 100 8.62 5.39 2.24
N THR A 101 7.73 4.42 2.05
CA THR A 101 7.62 3.68 0.79
C THR A 101 7.05 4.51 -0.36
N ARG A 102 6.29 5.59 -0.07
CA ARG A 102 5.73 6.45 -1.13
C ARG A 102 6.83 7.01 -2.04
N GLU A 103 7.85 7.61 -1.46
CA GLU A 103 8.95 8.19 -2.24
C GLU A 103 9.83 7.09 -2.86
N ALA A 104 10.03 5.98 -2.15
CA ALA A 104 10.83 4.88 -2.64
C ALA A 104 10.19 4.20 -3.86
N LEU A 105 8.89 3.88 -3.81
CA LEU A 105 8.13 3.31 -4.93
C LEU A 105 8.15 4.24 -6.15
N PHE A 106 8.02 5.55 -5.92
CA PHE A 106 8.09 6.54 -7.00
C PHE A 106 9.48 6.60 -7.64
N ALA A 107 10.52 6.71 -6.82
CA ALA A 107 11.90 6.79 -7.27
C ALA A 107 12.38 5.50 -7.94
N PHE A 108 11.85 4.35 -7.49
CA PHE A 108 12.26 3.03 -7.97
C PHE A 108 12.01 2.83 -9.47
N ALA A 109 10.85 3.28 -9.99
CA ALA A 109 10.59 3.21 -11.42
C ALA A 109 11.61 3.98 -12.25
N GLN A 110 12.09 5.12 -11.76
CA GLN A 110 13.12 5.92 -12.46
C GLN A 110 14.50 5.26 -12.44
N CYS A 111 14.74 4.35 -11.49
CA CYS A 111 15.97 3.55 -11.44
C CYS A 111 15.91 2.32 -12.35
N VAL A 112 14.75 1.70 -12.49
CA VAL A 112 14.58 0.40 -13.18
C VAL A 112 14.23 0.57 -14.65
N VAL A 113 13.42 1.57 -14.99
CA VAL A 113 12.86 1.73 -16.34
C VAL A 113 13.85 2.38 -17.30
N ASP A 114 14.14 1.68 -18.41
CA ASP A 114 14.79 2.27 -19.60
C ASP A 114 13.69 2.79 -20.55
N PRO A 115 13.59 4.10 -20.78
CA PRO A 115 12.54 4.68 -21.61
C PRO A 115 12.72 4.42 -23.13
N ALA A 116 13.92 4.01 -23.58
CA ALA A 116 14.23 3.93 -25.01
C ALA A 116 13.39 2.91 -25.79
N PRO A 117 13.09 1.67 -25.29
CA PRO A 117 12.31 0.69 -26.03
C PRO A 117 10.78 0.87 -25.89
N LYS A 118 10.28 2.01 -25.39
CA LYS A 118 8.87 2.24 -25.07
C LYS A 118 8.30 1.18 -24.10
N PRO A 119 8.82 1.10 -22.90
CA PRO A 119 8.51 0.06 -21.93
C PRO A 119 7.08 0.16 -21.41
N LEU A 120 6.62 -0.96 -20.86
CA LEU A 120 5.42 -1.03 -20.04
C LEU A 120 5.80 -1.13 -18.56
N VAL A 121 4.99 -0.53 -17.71
CA VAL A 121 4.96 -0.78 -16.28
C VAL A 121 3.58 -1.32 -15.93
N ALA A 122 3.53 -2.58 -15.52
CA ALA A 122 2.29 -3.24 -15.15
C ALA A 122 1.93 -2.94 -13.69
N MET A 123 0.64 -2.81 -13.41
CA MET A 123 0.12 -2.53 -12.06
C MET A 123 -1.32 -3.00 -11.89
N PRO A 124 -1.78 -3.38 -10.68
CA PRO A 124 -3.19 -3.69 -10.43
C PRO A 124 -4.08 -2.48 -10.72
N ASN A 125 -5.35 -2.71 -10.97
CA ASN A 125 -6.36 -1.67 -11.15
C ASN A 125 -7.64 -2.10 -10.42
N PRO A 126 -8.04 -1.47 -9.33
CA PRO A 126 -7.53 -0.23 -8.71
C PRO A 126 -6.11 -0.32 -8.18
N PHE A 127 -5.48 0.84 -7.97
CA PHE A 127 -4.07 0.95 -7.62
C PHE A 127 -3.77 2.13 -6.69
N TYR A 128 -2.57 2.13 -6.14
CA TYR A 128 -2.01 3.31 -5.49
C TYR A 128 -1.42 4.26 -6.53
N GLN A 129 -1.92 5.49 -6.61
CA GLN A 129 -1.62 6.46 -7.70
C GLN A 129 -0.14 6.74 -7.93
N ILE A 130 0.70 6.41 -6.96
CA ILE A 130 2.14 6.56 -7.07
C ILE A 130 2.71 5.68 -8.18
N TYR A 131 2.16 4.48 -8.40
CA TYR A 131 2.65 3.56 -9.44
C TYR A 131 2.47 4.16 -10.85
N GLU A 132 1.27 4.71 -11.13
CA GLU A 132 0.99 5.38 -12.42
C GLU A 132 1.90 6.59 -12.62
N GLY A 133 1.99 7.47 -11.61
CA GLY A 133 2.83 8.66 -11.69
C GLY A 133 4.31 8.31 -11.87
N ALA A 134 4.80 7.29 -11.18
CA ALA A 134 6.17 6.79 -11.30
C ALA A 134 6.44 6.25 -12.71
N ALA A 135 5.55 5.41 -13.25
CA ALA A 135 5.65 4.87 -14.60
C ALA A 135 5.69 5.97 -15.67
N LEU A 136 4.75 6.91 -15.61
CA LEU A 136 4.65 8.02 -16.57
C LEU A 136 5.90 8.91 -16.56
N LEU A 137 6.40 9.28 -15.38
CA LEU A 137 7.58 10.15 -15.27
C LEU A 137 8.90 9.43 -15.53
N ALA A 138 8.93 8.10 -15.42
CA ALA A 138 10.02 7.27 -15.89
C ALA A 138 10.02 7.05 -17.42
N GLY A 139 8.99 7.55 -18.14
CA GLY A 139 8.88 7.42 -19.59
C GLY A 139 8.21 6.12 -20.07
N ALA A 140 7.64 5.33 -19.16
CA ALA A 140 6.89 4.13 -19.49
C ALA A 140 5.40 4.41 -19.75
N LYS A 141 4.73 3.45 -20.37
CA LYS A 141 3.28 3.41 -20.46
C LYS A 141 2.73 2.49 -19.36
N PRO A 142 1.81 2.97 -18.51
CA PRO A 142 1.10 2.10 -17.56
C PRO A 142 0.31 1.01 -18.31
N TYR A 143 0.36 -0.22 -17.80
CA TYR A 143 -0.49 -1.33 -18.21
C TYR A 143 -1.31 -1.78 -17.00
N PHE A 144 -2.61 -1.61 -17.07
CA PHE A 144 -3.51 -1.85 -15.94
C PHE A 144 -4.02 -3.29 -15.96
N LEU A 145 -3.90 -3.97 -14.82
CA LEU A 145 -4.38 -5.31 -14.57
C LEU A 145 -5.66 -5.20 -13.75
N ASN A 146 -6.81 -5.31 -14.39
CA ASN A 146 -8.09 -5.17 -13.72
C ASN A 146 -8.27 -6.25 -12.65
N THR A 147 -8.73 -5.81 -11.48
CA THR A 147 -9.10 -6.69 -10.37
C THR A 147 -10.59 -6.52 -10.10
N THR A 148 -11.33 -7.61 -10.18
CA THR A 148 -12.79 -7.61 -10.04
C THR A 148 -13.21 -8.60 -8.98
N LYS A 149 -14.51 -8.61 -8.64
CA LYS A 149 -15.07 -9.58 -7.69
C LYS A 149 -14.89 -11.02 -8.18
N GLU A 150 -15.04 -11.24 -9.48
CA GLU A 150 -14.90 -12.55 -10.13
C GLU A 150 -13.49 -13.12 -10.01
N THR A 151 -12.48 -12.26 -9.95
CA THR A 151 -11.07 -12.66 -9.74
C THR A 151 -10.64 -12.60 -8.26
N GLY A 152 -11.60 -12.42 -7.32
CA GLY A 152 -11.30 -12.23 -5.91
C GLY A 152 -10.48 -10.95 -5.64
N PHE A 153 -10.65 -9.95 -6.49
CA PHE A 153 -9.91 -8.67 -6.47
C PHE A 153 -8.39 -8.84 -6.64
N LEU A 154 -7.95 -9.89 -7.28
CA LEU A 154 -6.56 -10.11 -7.69
C LEU A 154 -6.42 -9.98 -9.21
N PRO A 155 -5.26 -9.53 -9.73
CA PRO A 155 -5.01 -9.56 -11.16
C PRO A 155 -4.94 -11.01 -11.68
N ASP A 156 -5.50 -11.24 -12.86
CA ASP A 156 -5.27 -12.48 -13.62
C ASP A 156 -3.98 -12.32 -14.44
N PHE A 157 -2.87 -12.78 -13.87
CA PHE A 157 -1.55 -12.66 -14.49
C PHE A 157 -1.37 -13.62 -15.68
N ASP A 158 -2.07 -14.75 -15.71
CA ASP A 158 -1.99 -15.73 -16.80
C ASP A 158 -2.79 -15.28 -18.04
N ALA A 159 -3.77 -14.39 -17.88
CA ALA A 159 -4.49 -13.76 -18.98
C ALA A 159 -3.69 -12.64 -19.70
N VAL A 160 -2.55 -12.22 -19.15
CA VAL A 160 -1.73 -11.17 -19.76
C VAL A 160 -0.94 -11.73 -20.95
N PRO A 161 -1.07 -11.14 -22.17
CA PRO A 161 -0.38 -11.63 -23.35
C PRO A 161 1.15 -11.60 -23.23
N ASP A 162 1.84 -12.58 -23.83
CA ASP A 162 3.30 -12.68 -23.80
C ASP A 162 4.01 -11.44 -24.40
N ASP A 163 3.41 -10.77 -25.41
CA ASP A 163 3.96 -9.55 -25.99
C ASP A 163 3.89 -8.34 -25.03
N VAL A 164 2.94 -8.34 -24.09
CA VAL A 164 2.88 -7.38 -22.99
C VAL A 164 4.00 -7.65 -22.00
N TRP A 165 4.16 -8.90 -21.57
CA TRP A 165 5.25 -9.29 -20.68
C TRP A 165 6.63 -9.00 -21.28
N ALA A 166 6.83 -9.28 -22.56
CA ALA A 166 8.09 -9.03 -23.27
C ALA A 166 8.47 -7.53 -23.32
N ARG A 167 7.51 -6.62 -23.10
CA ARG A 167 7.74 -5.17 -23.03
C ARG A 167 7.70 -4.65 -21.60
N CYS A 168 7.27 -5.45 -20.65
CA CYS A 168 7.21 -5.08 -19.24
C CYS A 168 8.62 -4.99 -18.69
N GLN A 169 8.95 -3.90 -18.02
CA GLN A 169 10.23 -3.77 -17.29
C GLN A 169 10.03 -3.75 -15.78
N LEU A 170 8.84 -3.36 -15.33
CA LEU A 170 8.49 -3.27 -13.92
C LEU A 170 7.05 -3.69 -13.71
N LEU A 171 6.83 -4.60 -12.78
CA LEU A 171 5.51 -4.96 -12.27
C LEU A 171 5.38 -4.45 -10.83
N TYR A 172 4.46 -3.53 -10.59
CA TYR A 172 4.00 -3.24 -9.23
C TYR A 172 2.94 -4.23 -8.81
N ILE A 173 3.09 -4.82 -7.63
CA ILE A 173 2.02 -5.54 -6.94
C ILE A 173 1.81 -4.93 -5.57
N CYS A 174 0.60 -5.03 -5.03
CA CYS A 174 0.26 -4.59 -3.67
C CYS A 174 -0.44 -5.74 -2.96
N SER A 175 0.26 -6.33 -1.99
CA SER A 175 -0.28 -7.45 -1.22
C SER A 175 0.14 -7.34 0.24
N PRO A 176 -0.85 -7.16 1.13
CA PRO A 176 -2.29 -6.98 0.94
C PRO A 176 -2.67 -5.74 0.12
N GLY A 177 -3.74 -5.85 -0.66
CA GLY A 177 -4.17 -4.85 -1.63
C GLY A 177 -4.77 -3.57 -1.03
N ASN A 178 -4.43 -2.43 -1.58
CA ASN A 178 -5.16 -1.18 -1.42
C ASN A 178 -5.84 -0.85 -2.77
N PRO A 179 -7.19 -0.84 -2.84
CA PRO A 179 -8.14 -0.68 -1.72
C PRO A 179 -8.81 -1.96 -1.19
N THR A 180 -8.58 -3.11 -1.78
CA THR A 180 -9.44 -4.29 -1.67
C THR A 180 -9.17 -5.18 -0.45
N GLY A 181 -7.98 -5.11 0.13
CA GLY A 181 -7.54 -6.01 1.19
C GLY A 181 -7.21 -7.44 0.72
N ALA A 182 -7.31 -7.71 -0.58
CA ALA A 182 -6.99 -9.02 -1.15
C ALA A 182 -5.51 -9.38 -0.95
N VAL A 183 -5.24 -10.66 -0.73
CA VAL A 183 -3.90 -11.20 -0.49
C VAL A 183 -3.51 -12.12 -1.63
N ILE A 184 -2.38 -11.85 -2.27
CA ILE A 184 -1.80 -12.72 -3.29
C ILE A 184 -1.23 -13.96 -2.58
N SER A 185 -1.63 -15.15 -3.03
CA SER A 185 -1.15 -16.41 -2.47
C SER A 185 0.33 -16.68 -2.81
N GLU A 186 1.01 -17.50 -2.01
CA GLU A 186 2.39 -17.90 -2.28
C GLU A 186 2.53 -18.55 -3.66
N ALA A 187 1.57 -19.37 -4.07
CA ALA A 187 1.58 -20.00 -5.39
C ALA A 187 1.55 -18.98 -6.54
N VAL A 188 0.74 -17.91 -6.41
CA VAL A 188 0.71 -16.84 -7.41
C VAL A 188 1.99 -16.01 -7.37
N LEU A 189 2.57 -15.76 -6.19
CA LEU A 189 3.88 -15.09 -6.08
C LEU A 189 4.99 -15.91 -6.74
N CYS A 190 5.00 -17.24 -6.54
CA CYS A 190 5.92 -18.13 -7.25
C CYS A 190 5.76 -18.02 -8.77
N ARG A 191 4.52 -18.02 -9.26
CA ARG A 191 4.23 -17.84 -10.68
C ARG A 191 4.75 -16.50 -11.22
N LEU A 192 4.65 -15.43 -10.45
CA LEU A 192 5.19 -14.12 -10.83
C LEU A 192 6.73 -14.13 -10.90
N VAL A 193 7.40 -14.85 -10.00
CA VAL A 193 8.86 -15.01 -10.04
C VAL A 193 9.28 -15.73 -11.33
N GLU A 194 8.56 -16.80 -11.73
CA GLU A 194 8.80 -17.50 -13.03
C GLU A 194 8.61 -16.56 -14.23
N LEU A 195 7.53 -15.77 -14.24
CA LEU A 195 7.29 -14.80 -15.31
C LEU A 195 8.38 -13.73 -15.36
N ALA A 196 8.82 -13.23 -14.22
CA ALA A 196 9.90 -12.24 -14.13
C ALA A 196 11.23 -12.80 -14.65
N GLU A 197 11.52 -14.07 -14.38
CA GLU A 197 12.69 -14.76 -14.93
C GLU A 197 12.58 -14.94 -16.44
N ARG A 198 11.40 -15.41 -16.92
CA ARG A 198 11.17 -15.67 -18.34
C ARG A 198 11.21 -14.42 -19.21
N PHE A 199 10.67 -13.29 -18.74
CA PHE A 199 10.48 -12.07 -19.52
C PHE A 199 11.39 -10.92 -19.10
N ASP A 200 12.27 -11.11 -18.13
CA ASP A 200 13.29 -10.17 -17.67
C ASP A 200 12.72 -8.84 -17.13
N PHE A 201 11.67 -8.89 -16.33
CA PHE A 201 11.14 -7.71 -15.62
C PHE A 201 11.38 -7.77 -14.12
N VAL A 202 11.33 -6.62 -13.45
CA VAL A 202 11.48 -6.49 -11.99
C VAL A 202 10.10 -6.48 -11.34
N ILE A 203 9.95 -7.19 -10.21
CA ILE A 203 8.75 -7.14 -9.36
C ILE A 203 9.04 -6.19 -8.20
N ALA A 204 8.22 -5.13 -8.07
CA ALA A 204 8.16 -4.24 -6.92
C ALA A 204 6.91 -4.56 -6.09
N SER A 205 7.09 -5.30 -5.00
CA SER A 205 6.01 -5.72 -4.11
C SER A 205 5.81 -4.70 -2.99
N ASP A 206 4.70 -3.96 -3.04
CA ASP A 206 4.28 -3.06 -1.95
C ASP A 206 3.58 -3.88 -0.88
N GLU A 207 4.31 -4.20 0.19
CA GLU A 207 3.87 -5.03 1.31
C GLU A 207 3.57 -4.19 2.57
N CYS A 208 3.20 -2.91 2.38
CA CYS A 208 2.97 -1.98 3.48
C CYS A 208 1.85 -2.39 4.44
N TYR A 209 0.96 -3.27 4.02
CA TYR A 209 -0.16 -3.79 4.82
C TYR A 209 0.06 -5.21 5.33
N SER A 210 1.24 -5.81 5.14
CA SER A 210 1.56 -7.19 5.52
C SER A 210 1.31 -7.52 6.98
N GLU A 211 1.33 -6.51 7.87
CA GLU A 211 1.13 -6.68 9.31
C GLU A 211 -0.31 -6.41 9.78
N LEU A 212 -1.22 -6.08 8.88
CA LEU A 212 -2.62 -5.83 9.18
C LEU A 212 -3.49 -6.94 8.57
N TYR A 213 -3.65 -8.05 9.27
CA TYR A 213 -4.41 -9.22 8.79
C TYR A 213 -5.38 -9.76 9.84
N ALA A 214 -6.42 -10.45 9.38
CA ALA A 214 -7.51 -10.89 10.23
C ALA A 214 -7.16 -12.15 11.04
N ASP A 215 -6.47 -13.10 10.44
CA ASP A 215 -6.17 -14.43 11.02
C ASP A 215 -4.70 -14.60 11.36
N GLU A 216 -4.39 -14.72 12.66
CA GLU A 216 -3.01 -14.92 13.15
C GLU A 216 -2.38 -16.25 12.69
N ALA A 217 -3.19 -17.25 12.35
CA ALA A 217 -2.68 -18.53 11.86
C ALA A 217 -2.23 -18.45 10.40
N ASN A 218 -2.78 -17.49 9.64
CA ASN A 218 -2.56 -17.35 8.21
C ASN A 218 -2.08 -15.94 7.84
N PRO A 219 -0.87 -15.52 8.28
CA PRO A 219 -0.31 -14.24 7.89
C PRO A 219 -0.08 -14.16 6.37
N PRO A 220 -0.27 -12.99 5.73
CA PRO A 220 0.00 -12.83 4.31
C PRO A 220 1.42 -13.27 3.92
N PRO A 221 1.61 -14.04 2.84
CA PRO A 221 2.93 -14.37 2.33
C PRO A 221 3.61 -13.15 1.71
N GLY A 222 4.93 -13.18 1.60
CA GLY A 222 5.74 -12.14 0.98
C GLY A 222 6.45 -12.62 -0.28
N LEU A 223 6.81 -11.68 -1.16
CA LEU A 223 7.53 -11.99 -2.40
C LEU A 223 8.88 -12.68 -2.16
N LEU A 224 9.64 -12.24 -1.15
CA LEU A 224 10.94 -12.86 -0.85
C LEU A 224 10.78 -14.29 -0.32
N GLN A 225 9.69 -14.57 0.40
CA GLN A 225 9.35 -15.95 0.83
C GLN A 225 9.15 -16.85 -0.38
N ALA A 226 8.32 -16.43 -1.34
CA ALA A 226 8.06 -17.19 -2.56
C ALA A 226 9.33 -17.37 -3.40
N ALA A 227 10.11 -16.30 -3.60
CA ALA A 227 11.37 -16.38 -4.33
C ALA A 227 12.34 -17.40 -3.70
N TYR A 228 12.50 -17.35 -2.38
CA TYR A 228 13.37 -18.28 -1.66
C TYR A 228 12.89 -19.73 -1.79
N ALA A 229 11.58 -19.97 -1.66
CA ALA A 229 11.00 -21.31 -1.79
C ALA A 229 11.24 -21.92 -3.19
N MET A 230 11.39 -21.09 -4.21
CA MET A 230 11.70 -21.52 -5.59
C MET A 230 13.21 -21.69 -5.84
N GLY A 231 14.07 -21.49 -4.83
CA GLY A 231 15.53 -21.57 -4.98
C GLY A 231 16.17 -20.27 -5.51
N ASN A 232 15.41 -19.20 -5.69
CA ASN A 232 15.94 -17.86 -5.98
C ASN A 232 16.40 -17.18 -4.67
N THR A 233 17.49 -17.69 -4.11
CA THR A 233 18.04 -17.26 -2.80
C THR A 233 18.71 -15.90 -2.85
N ASP A 234 19.08 -15.41 -4.01
CA ASP A 234 19.63 -14.07 -4.25
C ASP A 234 18.53 -13.02 -4.48
N PHE A 235 17.25 -13.46 -4.50
CA PHE A 235 16.07 -12.63 -4.77
C PHE A 235 16.14 -11.88 -6.11
N LYS A 236 16.76 -12.45 -7.11
CA LYS A 236 16.90 -11.83 -8.44
C LYS A 236 15.55 -11.33 -8.94
N ARG A 237 15.50 -10.07 -9.38
CA ARG A 237 14.32 -9.34 -9.87
C ARG A 237 13.19 -9.13 -8.85
N CYS A 238 13.38 -9.52 -7.58
CA CYS A 238 12.38 -9.40 -6.53
C CYS A 238 12.76 -8.30 -5.55
N VAL A 239 11.90 -7.29 -5.39
CA VAL A 239 12.12 -6.18 -4.46
C VAL A 239 10.84 -5.91 -3.68
N VAL A 240 10.93 -5.86 -2.35
CA VAL A 240 9.82 -5.61 -1.43
C VAL A 240 9.93 -4.26 -0.75
N PHE A 241 8.79 -3.66 -0.46
CA PHE A 241 8.66 -2.35 0.18
C PHE A 241 7.80 -2.49 1.44
N HIS A 242 8.37 -2.15 2.60
CA HIS A 242 7.67 -2.19 3.90
C HIS A 242 7.75 -0.85 4.62
N SER A 243 6.70 -0.53 5.40
CA SER A 243 6.56 0.77 6.04
C SER A 243 6.15 0.66 7.50
N LEU A 244 6.71 1.51 8.36
CA LEU A 244 6.24 1.71 9.73
C LEU A 244 4.92 2.48 9.80
N SER A 245 4.49 3.12 8.70
CA SER A 245 3.25 3.92 8.68
C SER A 245 2.02 3.14 9.11
N LYS A 246 1.90 1.88 8.62
CA LYS A 246 0.72 1.03 8.85
C LYS A 246 0.99 0.01 9.96
N ARG A 247 2.16 -0.61 9.93
CA ARG A 247 2.60 -1.58 10.93
C ARG A 247 2.63 -1.00 12.34
N SER A 248 3.11 0.24 12.48
CA SER A 248 3.46 0.83 13.77
C SER A 248 2.74 2.17 14.05
N ASN A 249 1.66 2.49 13.35
CA ASN A 249 0.93 3.76 13.49
C ASN A 249 1.84 5.00 13.54
N ALA A 250 2.88 5.02 12.72
CA ALA A 250 3.86 6.09 12.68
C ALA A 250 4.00 6.70 11.27
N PRO A 251 2.88 7.15 10.63
CA PRO A 251 2.95 7.68 9.26
C PRO A 251 3.79 8.96 9.18
N GLY A 252 3.77 9.79 10.22
CA GLY A 252 4.56 11.02 10.30
C GLY A 252 6.07 10.80 10.47
N LEU A 253 6.50 9.61 10.92
CA LEU A 253 7.92 9.26 11.05
C LEU A 253 8.63 9.20 9.69
N ARG A 254 7.88 8.99 8.60
CA ARG A 254 8.42 8.85 7.23
C ARG A 254 9.52 7.78 7.17
N SER A 255 9.25 6.58 7.66
CA SER A 255 10.21 5.47 7.68
C SER A 255 9.64 4.18 7.12
N GLY A 256 10.49 3.50 6.38
CA GLY A 256 10.28 2.19 5.79
C GLY A 256 11.58 1.63 5.27
N PHE A 257 11.52 0.55 4.51
CA PHE A 257 12.66 -0.02 3.83
C PHE A 257 12.30 -0.65 2.50
N VAL A 258 13.34 -0.85 1.70
CA VAL A 258 13.33 -1.65 0.48
C VAL A 258 14.30 -2.81 0.69
N ALA A 259 13.92 -4.03 0.29
CA ALA A 259 14.79 -5.20 0.39
C ALA A 259 14.63 -6.15 -0.81
N GLY A 260 15.65 -6.95 -1.13
CA GLY A 260 15.61 -7.93 -2.21
C GLY A 260 16.89 -8.00 -3.03
N ASP A 261 16.77 -7.98 -4.35
CA ASP A 261 17.86 -8.11 -5.31
C ASP A 261 19.02 -7.13 -5.03
N ALA A 262 20.17 -7.67 -4.64
CA ALA A 262 21.34 -6.88 -4.25
C ALA A 262 21.89 -6.00 -5.39
N ALA A 263 21.82 -6.47 -6.64
CA ALA A 263 22.34 -5.73 -7.79
C ALA A 263 21.41 -4.54 -8.12
N ILE A 264 20.12 -4.70 -7.99
CA ILE A 264 19.14 -3.62 -8.13
C ILE A 264 19.29 -2.61 -7.00
N LEU A 265 19.42 -3.08 -5.75
CA LEU A 265 19.55 -2.21 -4.59
C LEU A 265 20.87 -1.39 -4.60
N GLU A 266 21.95 -1.94 -5.15
CA GLU A 266 23.20 -1.18 -5.35
C GLU A 266 22.96 0.03 -6.26
N LYS A 267 22.26 -0.15 -7.39
CA LYS A 267 21.92 0.93 -8.31
C LYS A 267 20.91 1.91 -7.71
N PHE A 268 19.93 1.39 -6.97
CA PHE A 268 18.95 2.22 -6.29
C PHE A 268 19.59 3.07 -5.17
N LEU A 269 20.54 2.52 -4.42
CA LEU A 269 21.32 3.27 -3.44
C LEU A 269 22.11 4.42 -4.11
N LEU A 270 22.75 4.15 -5.25
CA LEU A 270 23.45 5.17 -6.02
C LEU A 270 22.50 6.28 -6.48
N TYR A 271 21.35 5.90 -7.07
CA TYR A 271 20.30 6.85 -7.47
C TYR A 271 19.86 7.71 -6.29
N ARG A 272 19.55 7.10 -5.13
CA ARG A 272 19.13 7.80 -3.92
C ARG A 272 20.18 8.74 -3.37
N THR A 273 21.45 8.40 -3.51
CA THR A 273 22.57 9.27 -3.10
C THR A 273 22.57 10.58 -3.89
N TYR A 274 22.31 10.52 -5.20
CA TYR A 274 22.15 11.73 -6.02
C TYR A 274 20.83 12.45 -5.74
N HIS A 275 19.75 11.72 -5.52
CA HIS A 275 18.44 12.28 -5.19
C HIS A 275 18.39 12.97 -3.81
N GLY A 276 19.27 12.57 -2.87
CA GLY A 276 19.43 13.20 -1.57
C GLY A 276 18.49 12.69 -0.48
N CYS A 277 17.77 11.60 -0.68
CA CYS A 277 16.88 11.02 0.33
C CYS A 277 17.65 10.16 1.33
N ALA A 278 17.75 10.62 2.58
CA ALA A 278 18.33 9.86 3.69
C ALA A 278 17.54 10.09 4.99
N LEU A 279 17.29 9.02 5.75
CA LEU A 279 16.64 9.13 7.06
C LEU A 279 17.59 9.80 8.05
N SER A 280 17.12 10.79 8.81
CA SER A 280 17.90 11.38 9.92
C SER A 280 18.21 10.33 10.99
N LEU A 281 19.34 10.49 11.69
CA LEU A 281 19.75 9.52 12.73
C LEU A 281 18.70 9.30 13.83
N PRO A 282 18.01 10.32 14.36
CA PRO A 282 16.91 10.09 15.32
C PRO A 282 15.79 9.20 14.76
N ILE A 283 15.40 9.41 13.50
CA ILE A 283 14.38 8.57 12.84
C ILE A 283 14.88 7.14 12.67
N GLN A 284 16.15 6.94 12.32
CA GLN A 284 16.71 5.60 12.19
C GLN A 284 16.71 4.84 13.53
N GLN A 285 17.00 5.52 14.64
CA GLN A 285 16.96 4.90 15.97
C GLN A 285 15.52 4.57 16.42
N ALA A 286 14.58 5.47 16.15
CA ALA A 286 13.16 5.20 16.36
C ALA A 286 12.66 4.03 15.52
N SER A 287 13.12 3.93 14.28
CA SER A 287 12.82 2.82 13.37
C SER A 287 13.41 1.49 13.87
N LEU A 288 14.64 1.52 14.37
CA LEU A 288 15.29 0.35 14.99
C LEU A 288 14.49 -0.18 16.17
N ALA A 289 14.02 0.70 17.06
CA ALA A 289 13.16 0.33 18.16
C ALA A 289 11.85 -0.31 17.67
N ALA A 290 11.22 0.26 16.64
CA ALA A 290 9.99 -0.25 16.06
C ALA A 290 10.16 -1.64 15.41
N TRP A 291 11.23 -1.87 14.64
CA TRP A 291 11.46 -3.16 13.96
C TRP A 291 11.85 -4.29 14.92
N ARG A 292 12.32 -3.95 16.12
CA ARG A 292 12.64 -4.94 17.17
C ARG A 292 11.48 -5.29 18.09
N ASP A 293 10.36 -4.62 17.98
CA ASP A 293 9.19 -4.88 18.83
C ASP A 293 7.99 -5.36 18.00
N GLU A 294 7.45 -6.52 18.37
CA GLU A 294 6.25 -7.08 17.76
C GLU A 294 5.00 -6.91 18.65
N ALA A 295 5.17 -6.59 19.94
CA ALA A 295 4.05 -6.49 20.87
C ALA A 295 3.07 -5.38 20.44
N HIS A 296 3.59 -4.20 20.05
CA HIS A 296 2.75 -3.12 19.56
C HIS A 296 2.05 -3.45 18.22
N VAL A 297 2.68 -4.29 17.39
CA VAL A 297 2.11 -4.69 16.08
C VAL A 297 0.90 -5.60 16.28
N VAL A 298 1.03 -6.59 17.16
CA VAL A 298 -0.08 -7.50 17.54
C VAL A 298 -1.22 -6.71 18.16
N ALA A 299 -0.93 -5.78 19.08
CA ALA A 299 -1.93 -4.91 19.71
C ALA A 299 -2.65 -4.04 18.67
N ASN A 300 -1.90 -3.41 17.75
CA ASN A 300 -2.46 -2.60 16.67
C ASN A 300 -3.40 -3.41 15.76
N ARG A 301 -2.99 -4.61 15.37
CA ARG A 301 -3.80 -5.53 14.55
C ARG A 301 -5.11 -5.92 15.26
N GLY A 302 -5.05 -6.15 16.57
CA GLY A 302 -6.22 -6.41 17.40
C GLY A 302 -7.25 -5.28 17.36
N LEU A 303 -6.82 -4.00 17.39
CA LEU A 303 -7.71 -2.85 17.30
C LEU A 303 -8.43 -2.79 15.94
N TYR A 304 -7.76 -3.07 14.84
CA TYR A 304 -8.41 -3.10 13.52
C TYR A 304 -9.41 -4.24 13.39
N ARG A 305 -9.12 -5.43 13.95
CA ARG A 305 -10.07 -6.55 13.99
C ARG A 305 -11.38 -6.19 14.71
N GLN A 306 -11.28 -5.51 15.85
CA GLN A 306 -12.47 -5.04 16.58
C GLN A 306 -13.32 -4.11 15.73
N LYS A 307 -12.71 -3.17 14.99
CA LYS A 307 -13.42 -2.27 14.10
C LYS A 307 -14.10 -3.01 12.95
N PHE A 308 -13.43 -3.96 12.31
CA PHE A 308 -14.03 -4.75 11.24
C PHE A 308 -15.24 -5.54 11.71
N VAL A 309 -15.14 -6.23 12.84
CA VAL A 309 -16.25 -7.01 13.39
C VAL A 309 -17.46 -6.11 13.67
N ALA A 310 -17.25 -4.99 14.36
CA ALA A 310 -18.35 -4.08 14.71
C ALA A 310 -19.02 -3.44 13.48
N VAL A 311 -18.21 -2.95 12.54
CA VAL A 311 -18.72 -2.24 11.35
C VAL A 311 -19.42 -3.19 10.38
N VAL A 312 -18.82 -4.36 10.11
CA VAL A 312 -19.43 -5.35 9.20
C VAL A 312 -20.76 -5.88 9.76
N GLU A 313 -20.85 -6.11 11.07
CA GLU A 313 -22.10 -6.56 11.72
C GLU A 313 -23.24 -5.56 11.50
N ILE A 314 -22.96 -4.25 11.57
CA ILE A 314 -23.97 -3.20 11.35
C ILE A 314 -24.37 -3.12 9.87
N MET A 315 -23.41 -3.24 8.96
CA MET A 315 -23.62 -2.92 7.54
C MET A 315 -24.09 -4.11 6.69
N ARG A 316 -23.87 -5.36 7.12
CA ARG A 316 -24.14 -6.57 6.32
C ARG A 316 -25.60 -6.76 5.88
N ASN A 317 -26.56 -6.11 6.54
CA ASN A 317 -27.98 -6.21 6.20
C ASN A 317 -28.42 -5.19 5.12
N VAL A 318 -27.58 -4.18 4.83
CA VAL A 318 -27.90 -3.09 3.90
C VAL A 318 -26.92 -3.01 2.72
N LEU A 319 -25.71 -3.52 2.89
CA LEU A 319 -24.68 -3.60 1.84
C LEU A 319 -24.04 -4.98 1.83
N GLU A 320 -23.59 -5.40 0.66
CA GLU A 320 -22.73 -6.58 0.55
C GLU A 320 -21.34 -6.23 1.07
N VAL A 321 -21.01 -6.70 2.27
CA VAL A 321 -19.76 -6.41 2.95
C VAL A 321 -19.26 -7.62 3.72
N GLU A 322 -17.95 -7.87 3.62
CA GLU A 322 -17.25 -8.93 4.34
C GLU A 322 -15.97 -8.36 4.95
N ILE A 323 -15.47 -9.04 5.98
CA ILE A 323 -14.15 -8.70 6.55
C ILE A 323 -13.09 -9.14 5.54
N PRO A 324 -12.28 -8.20 5.01
CA PRO A 324 -11.22 -8.57 4.09
C PRO A 324 -10.11 -9.36 4.81
N PRO A 325 -9.34 -10.20 4.11
CA PRO A 325 -8.25 -10.96 4.72
C PRO A 325 -7.19 -10.07 5.37
N ALA A 326 -6.99 -8.84 4.87
CA ALA A 326 -5.97 -7.94 5.41
C ALA A 326 -6.24 -6.46 5.07
N GLY A 327 -5.38 -5.56 5.58
CA GLY A 327 -5.52 -4.11 5.45
C GLY A 327 -6.41 -3.50 6.52
N PHE A 328 -6.89 -2.28 6.25
CA PHE A 328 -7.85 -1.57 7.10
C PHE A 328 -8.95 -0.89 6.26
N TYR A 329 -9.16 -1.37 5.03
CA TYR A 329 -10.19 -0.85 4.13
C TYR A 329 -11.36 -1.82 4.00
N LEU A 330 -12.56 -1.26 3.86
CA LEU A 330 -13.70 -1.92 3.23
C LEU A 330 -13.83 -1.39 1.81
N TRP A 331 -14.06 -2.28 0.87
CA TRP A 331 -14.27 -2.01 -0.55
C TRP A 331 -15.72 -2.38 -0.88
N LEU A 332 -16.60 -1.37 -0.85
CA LEU A 332 -18.05 -1.55 -0.84
C LEU A 332 -18.62 -1.32 -2.23
N ASN A 333 -19.31 -2.32 -2.77
CA ASN A 333 -20.10 -2.19 -4.00
C ASN A 333 -21.44 -1.52 -3.69
N VAL A 334 -21.73 -0.44 -4.43
CA VAL A 334 -22.96 0.36 -4.26
C VAL A 334 -23.92 0.27 -5.45
N SER A 335 -23.59 -0.50 -6.49
CA SER A 335 -24.39 -0.60 -7.73
C SER A 335 -25.83 -1.09 -7.49
N ARG A 336 -26.05 -1.97 -6.51
CA ARG A 336 -27.39 -2.45 -6.14
C ARG A 336 -28.32 -1.36 -5.61
N LEU A 337 -27.78 -0.21 -5.21
CA LEU A 337 -28.52 0.97 -4.79
C LEU A 337 -28.92 1.87 -5.98
N GLY A 338 -28.56 1.50 -7.21
CA GLY A 338 -28.75 2.34 -8.40
C GLY A 338 -27.81 3.56 -8.45
N LEU A 339 -26.71 3.53 -7.67
CA LEU A 339 -25.73 4.60 -7.57
C LEU A 339 -24.35 4.10 -8.01
N ASP A 340 -23.56 5.01 -8.58
CA ASP A 340 -22.12 4.82 -8.69
C ASP A 340 -21.37 5.32 -7.42
N GLY A 341 -20.06 5.10 -7.37
CA GLY A 341 -19.26 5.48 -6.21
C GLY A 341 -19.24 6.99 -5.92
N GLU A 342 -19.31 7.86 -6.95
CA GLU A 342 -19.32 9.31 -6.78
C GLU A 342 -20.66 9.80 -6.23
N ALA A 343 -21.78 9.33 -6.82
CA ALA A 343 -23.13 9.66 -6.37
C ALA A 343 -23.34 9.21 -4.92
N PHE A 344 -22.92 7.98 -4.58
CA PHE A 344 -22.98 7.47 -3.21
C PHE A 344 -22.18 8.33 -2.23
N ALA A 345 -20.89 8.60 -2.54
CA ALA A 345 -20.02 9.38 -1.64
C ALA A 345 -20.54 10.81 -1.42
N ARG A 346 -21.06 11.46 -2.48
CA ARG A 346 -21.66 12.80 -2.39
C ARG A 346 -22.94 12.80 -1.59
N GLY A 347 -23.85 11.85 -1.85
CA GLY A 347 -25.12 11.70 -1.14
C GLY A 347 -24.93 11.41 0.35
N LEU A 348 -24.03 10.48 0.67
CA LEU A 348 -23.67 10.15 2.06
C LEU A 348 -23.09 11.37 2.80
N PHE A 349 -22.21 12.13 2.18
CA PHE A 349 -21.68 13.35 2.78
C PHE A 349 -22.79 14.39 3.01
N ALA A 350 -23.70 14.57 2.03
CA ALA A 350 -24.78 15.52 2.12
C ALA A 350 -25.79 15.16 3.23
N ALA A 351 -26.13 13.89 3.39
CA ALA A 351 -27.16 13.43 4.33
C ALA A 351 -26.62 13.14 5.73
N GLN A 352 -25.38 12.66 5.83
CA GLN A 352 -24.86 12.06 7.06
C GLN A 352 -23.52 12.64 7.55
N ASN A 353 -22.92 13.59 6.80
CA ASN A 353 -21.60 14.16 7.12
C ASN A 353 -20.49 13.10 7.29
N VAL A 354 -20.57 12.00 6.51
CA VAL A 354 -19.55 10.94 6.46
C VAL A 354 -18.86 11.00 5.10
N THR A 355 -17.53 10.99 5.09
CA THR A 355 -16.74 11.04 3.85
C THR A 355 -16.06 9.70 3.59
N VAL A 356 -16.40 9.06 2.46
CA VAL A 356 -15.73 7.89 1.88
C VAL A 356 -15.06 8.28 0.57
N LEU A 357 -14.23 7.42 -0.02
CA LEU A 357 -13.52 7.71 -1.27
C LEU A 357 -14.14 6.92 -2.42
N PRO A 358 -14.63 7.60 -3.49
CA PRO A 358 -15.10 6.92 -4.70
C PRO A 358 -14.00 6.05 -5.32
N GLY A 359 -14.36 4.82 -5.66
CA GLY A 359 -13.43 3.84 -6.20
C GLY A 359 -12.90 4.22 -7.59
N GLY A 360 -13.72 4.88 -8.40
CA GLY A 360 -13.33 5.42 -9.69
C GLY A 360 -12.14 6.41 -9.64
N TYR A 361 -11.87 6.99 -8.46
CA TYR A 361 -10.67 7.84 -8.26
C TYR A 361 -9.39 7.05 -8.05
N LEU A 362 -9.53 5.78 -7.68
CA LEU A 362 -8.42 4.85 -7.46
C LEU A 362 -8.16 3.93 -8.65
N SER A 363 -8.95 4.04 -9.72
CA SER A 363 -8.88 3.16 -10.89
C SER A 363 -8.85 3.95 -12.19
N ARG A 364 -8.68 3.22 -13.28
CA ARG A 364 -8.77 3.75 -14.65
C ARG A 364 -9.64 2.84 -15.48
N GLU A 365 -10.24 3.40 -16.53
CA GLU A 365 -10.84 2.60 -17.58
C GLU A 365 -9.72 1.86 -18.33
N ALA A 366 -9.78 0.54 -18.33
CA ALA A 366 -8.87 -0.35 -19.03
C ALA A 366 -9.60 -1.61 -19.47
N HIS A 367 -9.28 -2.10 -20.66
CA HIS A 367 -9.91 -3.32 -21.22
C HIS A 367 -11.45 -3.24 -21.22
N GLY A 368 -12.02 -2.05 -21.44
CA GLY A 368 -13.47 -1.80 -21.56
C GLY A 368 -14.22 -1.66 -20.25
N ILE A 369 -13.55 -1.71 -19.09
CA ILE A 369 -14.19 -1.50 -17.78
C ILE A 369 -13.37 -0.58 -16.87
N ASN A 370 -14.07 0.09 -15.93
CA ASN A 370 -13.46 0.75 -14.79
C ASN A 370 -13.84 -0.04 -13.53
N PRO A 371 -12.93 -0.87 -12.97
CA PRO A 371 -13.28 -1.79 -11.89
C PRO A 371 -13.60 -1.09 -10.56
N GLY A 372 -13.33 0.20 -10.43
CA GLY A 372 -13.67 0.98 -9.24
C GLY A 372 -14.94 1.82 -9.38
N HIS A 373 -15.60 1.86 -10.55
CA HIS A 373 -16.72 2.77 -10.84
C HIS A 373 -17.85 2.65 -9.80
N ASP A 374 -18.27 1.43 -9.52
CA ASP A 374 -19.42 1.13 -8.64
C ASP A 374 -19.01 0.89 -7.19
N TYR A 375 -17.81 1.27 -6.81
CA TYR A 375 -17.27 1.02 -5.48
C TYR A 375 -16.96 2.31 -4.73
N VAL A 376 -16.97 2.20 -3.39
CA VAL A 376 -16.38 3.19 -2.49
C VAL A 376 -15.41 2.51 -1.53
N ARG A 377 -14.31 3.21 -1.21
CA ARG A 377 -13.36 2.78 -0.20
C ARG A 377 -13.66 3.47 1.13
N MET A 378 -13.82 2.67 2.18
CA MET A 378 -13.96 3.12 3.55
C MET A 378 -12.75 2.69 4.37
N ALA A 379 -12.00 3.62 4.94
CA ALA A 379 -10.82 3.37 5.77
C ALA A 379 -11.21 3.36 7.26
N LEU A 380 -11.07 2.22 7.94
CA LEU A 380 -11.42 2.06 9.36
C LEU A 380 -10.32 2.60 10.29
N VAL A 381 -9.85 3.82 10.03
CA VAL A 381 -8.73 4.45 10.75
C VAL A 381 -9.15 5.27 11.97
N ALA A 382 -10.37 5.80 11.99
CA ALA A 382 -10.94 6.56 13.11
C ALA A 382 -11.08 5.68 14.37
N SER A 383 -11.47 6.24 15.50
CA SER A 383 -11.75 5.47 16.73
C SER A 383 -12.82 4.39 16.50
N LEU A 384 -12.92 3.39 17.37
CA LEU A 384 -13.94 2.36 17.26
C LEU A 384 -15.34 2.97 17.28
N ASP A 385 -15.58 3.92 18.20
CA ASP A 385 -16.90 4.57 18.35
C ASP A 385 -17.26 5.39 17.11
N GLU A 386 -16.31 6.13 16.52
CA GLU A 386 -16.54 6.87 15.27
C GLU A 386 -16.78 5.93 14.08
N CYS A 387 -16.07 4.80 14.01
CA CYS A 387 -16.33 3.79 12.98
C CYS A 387 -17.73 3.17 13.11
N ILE A 388 -18.17 2.90 14.34
CA ILE A 388 -19.55 2.41 14.64
C ILE A 388 -20.59 3.47 14.28
N ASP A 389 -20.38 4.73 14.68
CA ASP A 389 -21.28 5.83 14.34
C ASP A 389 -21.37 6.01 12.81
N ALA A 390 -20.24 6.01 12.10
CA ALA A 390 -20.23 6.08 10.64
C ALA A 390 -20.97 4.91 10.00
N ALA A 391 -20.81 3.68 10.50
CA ALA A 391 -21.53 2.51 9.98
C ALA A 391 -23.05 2.63 10.17
N ASN A 392 -23.51 3.12 11.32
CA ASN A 392 -24.94 3.39 11.57
C ASN A 392 -25.47 4.49 10.63
N ARG A 393 -24.74 5.57 10.43
CA ARG A 393 -25.12 6.65 9.50
C ARG A 393 -25.14 6.18 8.05
N ILE A 394 -24.22 5.30 7.64
CA ILE A 394 -24.26 4.67 6.32
C ILE A 394 -25.50 3.79 6.19
N LYS A 395 -25.83 3.00 7.22
CA LYS A 395 -27.04 2.18 7.25
C LYS A 395 -28.30 3.05 7.11
N GLU A 396 -28.45 4.11 7.92
CA GLU A 396 -29.57 5.06 7.82
C GLU A 396 -29.68 5.67 6.41
N PHE A 397 -28.54 6.05 5.81
CA PHE A 397 -28.51 6.61 4.47
C PHE A 397 -29.02 5.62 3.42
N VAL A 398 -28.55 4.38 3.48
CA VAL A 398 -28.95 3.31 2.53
C VAL A 398 -30.43 2.92 2.69
N GLU A 399 -30.93 2.84 3.93
CA GLU A 399 -32.35 2.54 4.22
C GLU A 399 -33.28 3.69 3.79
N GLY A 400 -32.76 4.90 3.59
CA GLY A 400 -33.51 6.08 3.15
C GLY A 400 -33.50 6.34 1.65
N LEU A 401 -32.77 5.52 0.86
CA LEU A 401 -32.75 5.60 -0.61
C LEU A 401 -33.99 4.93 -1.21
#